data_18ae6d17767bbec967044ee9eba84c7c
#
_entry.id   18ae6d17767bbec967044ee9eba84c7c
#
_cell.length_a   1.000
_cell.length_b   1.000
_cell.length_c   1.000
_cell.angle_alpha   90.00
_cell.angle_beta   90.00
_cell.angle_gamma   90.00
#
_symmetry.space_group_name_H-M   'P 1'
#
loop_
_entity.id
_entity.type
_entity.pdbx_description
1 polymer ?
#
loop_
_entity_poly.entity_id
_entity_poly.type
_entity_poly.pdbx_seq_one_letter_code
_entity_poly.pdbx_strand_id
1 'polypeptide(L)'
;MSQNIVVIGGGPGGYAAAFYAADLGMNVMLVDLEKNPGGVCLYRGCIPSKALLHVAKLLNETKEAKEWGINFGEPEIDLDKLRAFKNKVVNKLTGGLGVLTKQRKINFVQGRARFVSSSAIEVSREDGSKEQISFDKAIIATGSVIATIPSLQIDSPRLLNSTSALDLPAIPKSLLVVGGGYIGLELGSVYSALGTQVSVVEFMDRLLPGADQDMVSHLQKRISKSFDK
;
A
#
# COMPACT_ATOMS: atom_id res chain seq x y z
N MET A 1 -21.01 30.86 9.75
CA MET A 1 -19.59 30.67 10.15
C MET A 1 -19.12 29.38 9.50
N SER A 2 -17.93 29.39 8.91
CA SER A 2 -17.33 28.15 8.34
C SER A 2 -16.98 27.20 9.49
N GLN A 3 -17.34 25.91 9.35
CA GLN A 3 -17.00 24.88 10.35
C GLN A 3 -15.53 24.50 10.26
N ASN A 4 -14.88 24.30 11.42
CA ASN A 4 -13.52 23.78 11.52
C ASN A 4 -13.56 22.28 11.63
N ILE A 5 -13.03 21.61 10.62
CA ILE A 5 -12.97 20.15 10.57
C ILE A 5 -11.54 19.67 10.70
N VAL A 6 -11.29 18.74 11.62
CA VAL A 6 -10.05 17.99 11.67
C VAL A 6 -10.25 16.62 11.06
N VAL A 7 -9.34 16.22 10.14
CA VAL A 7 -9.27 14.87 9.58
C VAL A 7 -7.99 14.22 10.09
N ILE A 8 -8.13 13.09 10.76
CA ILE A 8 -6.99 12.35 11.35
C ILE A 8 -6.71 11.13 10.47
N GLY A 9 -5.56 11.16 9.80
CA GLY A 9 -5.12 10.17 8.82
C GLY A 9 -5.28 10.67 7.38
N GLY A 10 -4.16 10.71 6.64
CA GLY A 10 -4.06 11.19 5.25
C GLY A 10 -4.18 10.09 4.20
N GLY A 11 -4.67 8.90 4.56
CA GLY A 11 -4.95 7.82 3.61
C GLY A 11 -6.13 8.13 2.68
N PRO A 12 -6.51 7.19 1.78
CA PRO A 12 -7.58 7.40 0.79
C PRO A 12 -8.89 7.90 1.38
N GLY A 13 -9.31 7.37 2.52
CA GLY A 13 -10.50 7.88 3.23
C GLY A 13 -10.31 9.29 3.76
N GLY A 14 -9.14 9.60 4.31
CA GLY A 14 -8.85 10.88 4.93
C GLY A 14 -8.67 12.01 3.92
N TYR A 15 -7.78 11.86 2.93
CA TYR A 15 -7.60 12.94 1.95
C TYR A 15 -8.83 13.18 1.10
N ALA A 16 -9.60 12.11 0.76
CA ALA A 16 -10.85 12.29 0.03
C ALA A 16 -11.86 13.10 0.85
N ALA A 17 -12.04 12.76 2.13
CA ALA A 17 -12.93 13.52 3.03
C ALA A 17 -12.44 14.96 3.23
N ALA A 18 -11.13 15.17 3.42
CA ALA A 18 -10.54 16.49 3.58
C ALA A 18 -10.74 17.37 2.33
N PHE A 19 -10.51 16.82 1.14
CA PHE A 19 -10.69 17.54 -0.12
C PHE A 19 -12.15 17.93 -0.33
N TYR A 20 -13.06 16.97 -0.12
CA TYR A 20 -14.48 17.23 -0.27
C TYR A 20 -15.01 18.29 0.73
N ALA A 21 -14.59 18.21 2.00
CA ALA A 21 -14.94 19.20 3.00
C ALA A 21 -14.42 20.62 2.63
N ALA A 22 -13.19 20.70 2.11
CA ALA A 22 -12.63 21.98 1.65
C ALA A 22 -13.39 22.52 0.42
N ASP A 23 -13.75 21.65 -0.53
CA ASP A 23 -14.53 22.02 -1.71
C ASP A 23 -15.95 22.51 -1.33
N LEU A 24 -16.49 22.08 -0.17
CA LEU A 24 -17.72 22.60 0.44
C LEU A 24 -17.52 23.91 1.24
N GLY A 25 -16.32 24.50 1.24
CA GLY A 25 -16.04 25.77 1.91
C GLY A 25 -15.76 25.66 3.42
N MET A 26 -15.48 24.48 3.95
CA MET A 26 -15.12 24.29 5.36
C MET A 26 -13.64 24.59 5.60
N ASN A 27 -13.28 24.98 6.82
CA ASN A 27 -11.90 25.10 7.25
C ASN A 27 -11.37 23.70 7.62
N VAL A 28 -10.46 23.16 6.83
CA VAL A 28 -10.00 21.78 7.00
C VAL A 28 -8.56 21.75 7.47
N MET A 29 -8.33 20.96 8.51
CA MET A 29 -7.01 20.51 8.94
C MET A 29 -6.90 19.01 8.70
N LEU A 30 -5.81 18.58 8.07
CA LEU A 30 -5.49 17.18 7.82
C LEU A 30 -4.20 16.81 8.55
N VAL A 31 -4.28 15.85 9.46
CA VAL A 31 -3.13 15.40 10.27
C VAL A 31 -2.72 13.99 9.82
N ASP A 32 -1.45 13.81 9.49
CA ASP A 32 -0.89 12.51 9.13
C ASP A 32 0.58 12.39 9.57
N LEU A 33 1.11 11.18 9.67
CA LEU A 33 2.51 10.90 9.98
C LEU A 33 3.43 11.16 8.78
N GLU A 34 2.93 11.01 7.57
CA GLU A 34 3.69 11.17 6.33
C GLU A 34 3.80 12.65 5.93
N LYS A 35 4.80 12.99 5.14
CA LYS A 35 5.01 14.37 4.65
C LYS A 35 3.96 14.88 3.66
N ASN A 36 3.24 13.96 3.00
CA ASN A 36 2.13 14.24 2.10
C ASN A 36 1.01 13.24 2.33
N PRO A 37 -0.24 13.57 2.00
CA PRO A 37 -1.31 12.58 2.02
C PRO A 37 -1.00 11.38 1.12
N GLY A 38 -1.55 10.23 1.47
CA GLY A 38 -1.37 8.99 0.72
C GLY A 38 -1.66 7.75 1.56
N GLY A 39 -1.28 7.79 2.84
CA GLY A 39 -1.45 6.68 3.78
C GLY A 39 -0.80 5.38 3.31
N VAL A 40 -1.14 4.29 3.95
CA VAL A 40 -0.62 2.94 3.61
C VAL A 40 -0.83 2.61 2.14
N CYS A 41 -1.97 2.96 1.56
CA CYS A 41 -2.28 2.65 0.17
C CYS A 41 -1.22 3.20 -0.81
N LEU A 42 -0.85 4.48 -0.70
CA LEU A 42 0.09 5.08 -1.64
C LEU A 42 1.55 4.79 -1.29
N TYR A 43 1.88 4.78 -0.01
CA TYR A 43 3.28 4.61 0.41
C TYR A 43 3.73 3.15 0.48
N ARG A 44 2.85 2.24 0.95
CA ARG A 44 3.23 0.86 1.36
C ARG A 44 2.17 -0.19 1.00
N GLY A 45 1.31 0.08 0.01
CA GLY A 45 0.20 -0.79 -0.35
C GLY A 45 -0.11 -0.79 -1.84
N CYS A 46 -1.27 -0.26 -2.21
CA CYS A 46 -1.84 -0.37 -3.56
C CYS A 46 -0.93 0.18 -4.66
N ILE A 47 -0.33 1.34 -4.46
CA ILE A 47 0.45 1.98 -5.51
C ILE A 47 1.77 1.25 -5.77
N PRO A 48 2.61 0.97 -4.76
CA PRO A 48 3.82 0.19 -5.04
C PRO A 48 3.51 -1.22 -5.53
N SER A 49 2.46 -1.90 -5.04
CA SER A 49 2.10 -3.22 -5.55
C SER A 49 1.66 -3.18 -7.01
N LYS A 50 0.83 -2.22 -7.43
CA LYS A 50 0.40 -2.07 -8.83
C LYS A 50 1.54 -1.67 -9.76
N ALA A 51 2.49 -0.86 -9.29
CA ALA A 51 3.69 -0.55 -10.05
C ALA A 51 4.53 -1.82 -10.32
N LEU A 52 4.71 -2.68 -9.32
CA LEU A 52 5.44 -3.94 -9.46
C LEU A 52 4.66 -4.98 -10.27
N LEU A 53 3.34 -5.08 -10.07
CA LEU A 53 2.48 -5.97 -10.88
C LEU A 53 2.47 -5.58 -12.36
N HIS A 54 2.60 -4.30 -12.68
CA HIS A 54 2.76 -3.86 -14.07
C HIS A 54 4.04 -4.45 -14.70
N VAL A 55 5.15 -4.43 -13.97
CA VAL A 55 6.40 -5.05 -14.43
C VAL A 55 6.28 -6.56 -14.51
N ALA A 56 5.66 -7.20 -13.51
CA ALA A 56 5.38 -8.63 -13.50
C ALA A 56 4.53 -9.06 -14.71
N LYS A 57 3.53 -8.26 -15.06
CA LYS A 57 2.70 -8.48 -16.25
C LYS A 57 3.55 -8.47 -17.52
N LEU A 58 4.42 -7.46 -17.71
CA LEU A 58 5.31 -7.37 -18.86
C LEU A 58 6.22 -8.60 -18.95
N LEU A 59 6.83 -9.03 -17.85
CA LEU A 59 7.68 -10.21 -17.82
C LEU A 59 6.92 -11.50 -18.20
N ASN A 60 5.66 -11.64 -17.76
CA ASN A 60 4.83 -12.78 -18.12
C ASN A 60 4.42 -12.73 -19.59
N GLU A 61 4.02 -11.57 -20.11
CA GLU A 61 3.65 -11.40 -21.53
C GLU A 61 4.83 -11.72 -22.47
N THR A 62 6.06 -11.36 -22.11
CA THR A 62 7.24 -11.74 -22.90
C THR A 62 7.48 -13.26 -22.92
N LYS A 63 7.17 -13.96 -21.81
CA LYS A 63 7.22 -15.43 -21.75
C LYS A 63 6.11 -16.06 -22.60
N GLU A 64 4.88 -15.53 -22.50
CA GLU A 64 3.72 -16.00 -23.29
C GLU A 64 3.92 -15.80 -24.79
N ALA A 65 4.63 -14.75 -25.22
CA ALA A 65 4.92 -14.45 -26.62
C ALA A 65 5.68 -15.57 -27.35
N LYS A 66 6.37 -16.47 -26.63
CA LYS A 66 7.00 -17.67 -27.21
C LYS A 66 5.97 -18.57 -27.91
N GLU A 67 4.75 -18.64 -27.42
CA GLU A 67 3.66 -19.42 -28.03
C GLU A 67 3.25 -18.86 -29.40
N TRP A 68 3.54 -17.57 -29.66
CA TRP A 68 3.26 -16.88 -30.90
C TRP A 68 4.49 -16.83 -31.82
N GLY A 69 5.58 -17.51 -31.48
CA GLY A 69 6.82 -17.54 -32.25
C GLY A 69 7.73 -16.33 -32.01
N ILE A 70 7.46 -15.48 -31.00
CA ILE A 70 8.30 -14.33 -30.66
C ILE A 70 9.15 -14.66 -29.43
N ASN A 71 10.46 -14.72 -29.60
CA ASN A 71 11.40 -15.03 -28.54
C ASN A 71 12.12 -13.78 -28.05
N PHE A 72 11.90 -13.43 -26.78
CA PHE A 72 12.71 -12.47 -26.01
C PHE A 72 13.73 -13.26 -25.21
N GLY A 73 14.97 -12.96 -25.16
CA GLY A 73 15.95 -13.63 -24.29
C GLY A 73 15.53 -13.63 -22.81
N GLU A 74 16.28 -14.30 -21.95
CA GLU A 74 16.04 -14.23 -20.50
C GLU A 74 16.29 -12.80 -20.02
N PRO A 75 15.38 -12.23 -19.21
CA PRO A 75 15.50 -10.84 -18.75
C PRO A 75 16.62 -10.70 -17.74
N GLU A 76 17.47 -9.69 -17.92
CA GLU A 76 18.35 -9.21 -16.87
C GLU A 76 17.62 -8.21 -15.99
N ILE A 77 17.51 -8.49 -14.69
CA ILE A 77 16.76 -7.68 -13.74
C ILE A 77 17.71 -6.89 -12.85
N ASP A 78 17.76 -5.58 -13.06
CA ASP A 78 18.40 -4.63 -12.15
C ASP A 78 17.41 -4.26 -11.04
N LEU A 79 17.60 -4.86 -9.86
CA LEU A 79 16.68 -4.71 -8.74
C LEU A 79 16.67 -3.28 -8.18
N ASP A 80 17.80 -2.57 -8.24
CA ASP A 80 17.89 -1.17 -7.76
C ASP A 80 17.10 -0.23 -8.67
N LYS A 81 17.18 -0.42 -9.98
CA LYS A 81 16.37 0.33 -10.93
C LYS A 81 14.88 0.02 -10.80
N LEU A 82 14.53 -1.24 -10.52
CA LEU A 82 13.14 -1.64 -10.27
C LEU A 82 12.58 -0.95 -9.01
N ARG A 83 13.36 -0.95 -7.91
CA ARG A 83 13.00 -0.19 -6.69
C ARG A 83 12.85 1.29 -6.97
N ALA A 84 13.80 1.88 -7.70
CA ALA A 84 13.76 3.30 -8.07
C ALA A 84 12.52 3.64 -8.91
N PHE A 85 12.14 2.79 -9.87
CA PHE A 85 10.92 2.93 -10.65
C PHE A 85 9.67 2.93 -9.74
N LYS A 86 9.53 1.92 -8.88
CA LYS A 86 8.42 1.83 -7.91
C LYS A 86 8.34 3.09 -7.04
N ASN A 87 9.47 3.52 -6.47
CA ASN A 87 9.53 4.70 -5.60
C ASN A 87 9.21 6.00 -6.37
N LYS A 88 9.61 6.11 -7.64
CA LYS A 88 9.25 7.25 -8.49
C LYS A 88 7.73 7.35 -8.68
N VAL A 89 7.04 6.22 -8.88
CA VAL A 89 5.57 6.20 -8.99
C VAL A 89 4.93 6.66 -7.70
N VAL A 90 5.35 6.12 -6.54
CA VAL A 90 4.87 6.52 -5.22
C VAL A 90 5.07 8.03 -4.98
N ASN A 91 6.28 8.53 -5.21
CA ASN A 91 6.61 9.94 -4.99
C ASN A 91 5.83 10.89 -5.91
N LYS A 92 5.58 10.48 -7.16
CA LYS A 92 4.77 11.27 -8.11
C LYS A 92 3.34 11.43 -7.59
N LEU A 93 2.72 10.34 -7.12
CA LEU A 93 1.32 10.36 -6.69
C LEU A 93 1.16 11.05 -5.34
N THR A 94 2.01 10.78 -4.36
CA THR A 94 1.95 11.44 -3.05
C THR A 94 2.28 12.92 -3.16
N GLY A 95 3.24 13.30 -4.02
CA GLY A 95 3.54 14.70 -4.34
C GLY A 95 2.35 15.40 -4.98
N GLY A 96 1.64 14.73 -5.90
CA GLY A 96 0.41 15.24 -6.51
C GLY A 96 -0.68 15.52 -5.48
N LEU A 97 -0.89 14.62 -4.51
CA LEU A 97 -1.82 14.86 -3.41
C LEU A 97 -1.40 16.05 -2.53
N GLY A 98 -0.10 16.21 -2.28
CA GLY A 98 0.42 17.38 -1.58
C GLY A 98 0.13 18.70 -2.31
N VAL A 99 0.22 18.71 -3.65
CA VAL A 99 -0.18 19.89 -4.46
C VAL A 99 -1.68 20.16 -4.34
N LEU A 100 -2.51 19.13 -4.47
CA LEU A 100 -3.97 19.26 -4.35
C LEU A 100 -4.41 19.74 -2.96
N THR A 101 -3.69 19.32 -1.90
CA THR A 101 -3.91 19.80 -0.53
C THR A 101 -3.66 21.29 -0.41
N LYS A 102 -2.55 21.77 -0.99
CA LYS A 102 -2.21 23.22 -1.00
C LYS A 102 -3.21 24.06 -1.82
N GLN A 103 -3.60 23.55 -3.00
CA GLN A 103 -4.59 24.25 -3.85
C GLN A 103 -5.92 24.46 -3.15
N ARG A 104 -6.35 23.50 -2.30
CA ARG A 104 -7.56 23.59 -1.49
C ARG A 104 -7.39 24.35 -0.18
N LYS A 105 -6.20 24.90 0.06
CA LYS A 105 -5.87 25.63 1.30
C LYS A 105 -6.11 24.78 2.58
N ILE A 106 -5.98 23.47 2.47
CA ILE A 106 -6.07 22.58 3.62
C ILE A 106 -4.79 22.75 4.46
N ASN A 107 -4.96 22.97 5.75
CA ASN A 107 -3.85 23.02 6.69
C ASN A 107 -3.38 21.59 6.97
N PHE A 108 -2.25 21.20 6.34
CA PHE A 108 -1.66 19.89 6.55
C PHE A 108 -0.63 19.93 7.69
N VAL A 109 -0.85 19.09 8.70
CA VAL A 109 0.02 18.99 9.88
C VAL A 109 0.64 17.59 9.93
N GLN A 110 1.97 17.53 9.80
CA GLN A 110 2.68 16.28 9.97
C GLN A 110 2.87 15.99 11.46
N GLY A 111 2.36 14.85 11.93
CA GLY A 111 2.48 14.42 13.32
C GLY A 111 1.44 13.37 13.73
N ARG A 112 1.55 12.94 14.96
CA ARG A 112 0.63 11.97 15.58
C ARG A 112 -0.43 12.69 16.39
N ALA A 113 -1.70 12.53 15.99
CA ALA A 113 -2.84 13.09 16.69
C ALA A 113 -3.31 12.19 17.84
N ARG A 114 -3.71 12.81 18.95
CA ARG A 114 -4.39 12.18 20.08
C ARG A 114 -5.52 13.09 20.57
N PHE A 115 -6.72 12.57 20.79
CA PHE A 115 -7.80 13.33 21.40
C PHE A 115 -7.43 13.70 22.85
N VAL A 116 -7.60 14.96 23.20
CA VAL A 116 -7.44 15.48 24.55
C VAL A 116 -8.77 15.95 25.17
N SER A 117 -9.77 16.20 24.32
CA SER A 117 -11.16 16.45 24.69
C SER A 117 -12.11 16.09 23.55
N SER A 118 -13.41 16.30 23.74
CA SER A 118 -14.43 16.13 22.68
C SER A 118 -14.33 17.14 21.55
N SER A 119 -13.51 18.20 21.72
CA SER A 119 -13.37 19.31 20.75
C SER A 119 -11.93 19.72 20.49
N ALA A 120 -10.94 18.91 20.95
CA ALA A 120 -9.52 19.19 20.74
C ALA A 120 -8.68 17.93 20.60
N ILE A 121 -7.66 18.01 19.75
CA ILE A 121 -6.57 17.05 19.62
C ILE A 121 -5.24 17.69 20.03
N GLU A 122 -4.30 16.88 20.48
CA GLU A 122 -2.87 17.21 20.60
C GLU A 122 -2.15 16.51 19.43
N VAL A 123 -1.35 17.23 18.67
CA VAL A 123 -0.47 16.69 17.65
C VAL A 123 0.97 16.73 18.13
N SER A 124 1.61 15.57 18.22
CA SER A 124 3.04 15.42 18.55
C SER A 124 3.84 15.24 17.26
N ARG A 125 4.87 16.08 17.05
CA ARG A 125 5.79 16.03 15.92
C ARG A 125 7.07 15.25 16.23
N GLU A 126 7.83 14.90 15.21
CA GLU A 126 9.09 14.16 15.36
C GLU A 126 10.15 14.92 16.16
N ASP A 127 10.15 16.25 16.11
CA ASP A 127 11.05 17.11 16.90
C ASP A 127 10.68 17.20 18.39
N GLY A 128 9.64 16.46 18.81
CA GLY A 128 9.13 16.46 20.18
C GLY A 128 8.18 17.61 20.50
N SER A 129 7.98 18.55 19.58
CA SER A 129 7.02 19.64 19.78
C SER A 129 5.58 19.10 19.77
N LYS A 130 4.72 19.81 20.52
CA LYS A 130 3.31 19.50 20.65
C LYS A 130 2.46 20.72 20.36
N GLU A 131 1.37 20.51 19.66
CA GLU A 131 0.41 21.56 19.32
C GLU A 131 -1.00 21.08 19.64
N GLN A 132 -1.77 21.89 20.33
CA GLN A 132 -3.18 21.61 20.57
C GLN A 132 -4.04 22.31 19.53
N ILE A 133 -4.96 21.57 18.92
CA ILE A 133 -5.82 22.00 17.83
C ILE A 133 -7.26 21.78 18.23
N SER A 134 -8.07 22.85 18.19
CA SER A 134 -9.51 22.80 18.43
C SER A 134 -10.27 22.59 17.13
N PHE A 135 -11.40 21.91 17.19
CA PHE A 135 -12.27 21.61 16.05
C PHE A 135 -13.77 21.60 16.43
N ASP A 136 -14.62 21.78 15.45
CA ASP A 136 -16.08 21.60 15.59
C ASP A 136 -16.49 20.15 15.32
N LYS A 137 -15.86 19.52 14.34
CA LYS A 137 -16.07 18.12 13.94
C LYS A 137 -14.74 17.44 13.65
N ALA A 138 -14.69 16.14 13.93
CA ALA A 138 -13.53 15.31 13.63
C ALA A 138 -13.92 14.12 12.72
N ILE A 139 -13.08 13.84 11.72
CA ILE A 139 -13.17 12.64 10.88
C ILE A 139 -11.98 11.74 11.24
N ILE A 140 -12.26 10.52 11.70
CA ILE A 140 -11.24 9.52 12.05
C ILE A 140 -11.04 8.62 10.84
N ALA A 141 -9.88 8.74 10.18
CA ALA A 141 -9.51 7.98 8.98
C ALA A 141 -8.11 7.37 9.13
N THR A 142 -7.81 6.83 10.31
CA THR A 142 -6.48 6.39 10.75
C THR A 142 -5.97 5.12 10.05
N GLY A 143 -6.81 4.46 9.23
CA GLY A 143 -6.43 3.33 8.40
C GLY A 143 -6.18 2.04 9.20
N SER A 144 -5.18 1.27 8.77
CA SER A 144 -4.84 -0.03 9.32
C SER A 144 -3.33 -0.18 9.53
N VAL A 145 -2.96 -1.15 10.34
CA VAL A 145 -1.58 -1.58 10.56
C VAL A 145 -1.38 -3.00 10.05
N ILE A 146 -0.13 -3.41 9.89
CA ILE A 146 0.22 -4.78 9.49
C ILE A 146 -0.26 -5.75 10.59
N ALA A 147 -1.05 -6.75 10.18
CA ALA A 147 -1.42 -7.84 11.06
C ALA A 147 -0.19 -8.75 11.32
N THR A 148 0.00 -9.14 12.55
CA THR A 148 1.06 -10.08 12.95
C THR A 148 0.46 -11.38 13.43
N ILE A 149 1.11 -12.50 13.10
CA ILE A 149 0.75 -13.82 13.60
C ILE A 149 1.73 -14.14 14.73
N PRO A 150 1.30 -14.20 16.00
CA PRO A 150 2.22 -14.35 17.14
C PRO A 150 3.13 -15.58 17.05
N SER A 151 2.63 -16.70 16.54
CA SER A 151 3.38 -17.95 16.35
C SER A 151 4.43 -17.89 15.23
N LEU A 152 4.38 -16.86 14.35
CA LEU A 152 5.32 -16.67 13.25
C LEU A 152 6.28 -15.49 13.48
N GLN A 153 6.33 -14.93 14.67
CA GLN A 153 7.28 -13.87 15.01
C GLN A 153 8.68 -14.49 15.21
N ILE A 154 9.43 -14.52 14.13
CA ILE A 154 10.82 -14.99 14.10
C ILE A 154 11.69 -13.77 13.84
N ASP A 155 12.71 -13.55 14.65
CA ASP A 155 13.73 -12.52 14.39
C ASP A 155 14.64 -12.98 13.25
N SER A 156 14.24 -12.66 12.05
CA SER A 156 14.96 -13.04 10.84
C SER A 156 14.70 -12.05 9.70
N PRO A 157 15.74 -11.62 8.97
CA PRO A 157 15.59 -10.81 7.78
C PRO A 157 14.86 -11.53 6.63
N ARG A 158 14.63 -12.84 6.76
CA ARG A 158 13.86 -13.66 5.82
C ARG A 158 12.34 -13.56 6.07
N LEU A 159 11.93 -13.10 7.26
CA LEU A 159 10.52 -12.87 7.54
C LEU A 159 10.11 -11.51 6.97
N LEU A 160 9.33 -11.54 5.90
CA LEU A 160 8.81 -10.35 5.25
C LEU A 160 7.34 -10.15 5.64
N ASN A 161 6.95 -8.90 5.78
CA ASN A 161 5.56 -8.48 5.85
C ASN A 161 5.17 -7.73 4.56
N SER A 162 3.92 -7.29 4.46
CA SER A 162 3.41 -6.61 3.27
C SER A 162 4.21 -5.35 2.88
N THR A 163 4.79 -4.65 3.84
CA THR A 163 5.62 -3.46 3.58
C THR A 163 7.02 -3.85 3.14
N SER A 164 7.72 -4.68 3.91
CA SER A 164 9.11 -5.06 3.60
C SER A 164 9.22 -5.91 2.32
N ALA A 165 8.17 -6.67 1.98
CA ALA A 165 8.14 -7.40 0.71
C ALA A 165 8.03 -6.45 -0.50
N LEU A 166 7.36 -5.31 -0.38
CA LEU A 166 7.32 -4.27 -1.41
C LEU A 166 8.66 -3.54 -1.61
N ASP A 167 9.54 -3.60 -0.62
CA ASP A 167 10.88 -3.03 -0.75
C ASP A 167 11.82 -3.89 -1.62
N LEU A 168 11.40 -5.12 -1.96
CA LEU A 168 12.16 -6.06 -2.78
C LEU A 168 13.62 -6.19 -2.30
N PRO A 169 13.86 -6.64 -1.05
CA PRO A 169 15.23 -6.70 -0.52
C PRO A 169 16.13 -7.63 -1.34
N ALA A 170 15.55 -8.68 -1.91
CA ALA A 170 16.22 -9.64 -2.80
C ALA A 170 15.17 -10.36 -3.67
N ILE A 171 15.62 -11.08 -4.70
CA ILE A 171 14.83 -12.09 -5.42
C ILE A 171 15.26 -13.46 -4.86
N PRO A 172 14.53 -14.04 -3.88
CA PRO A 172 14.90 -15.31 -3.29
C PRO A 172 14.64 -16.46 -4.27
N LYS A 173 15.35 -17.58 -4.10
CA LYS A 173 15.08 -18.81 -4.89
C LYS A 173 13.68 -19.35 -4.62
N SER A 174 13.24 -19.29 -3.37
CA SER A 174 11.89 -19.74 -2.97
C SER A 174 11.27 -18.76 -1.97
N LEU A 175 9.95 -18.64 -2.01
CA LEU A 175 9.14 -17.80 -1.13
C LEU A 175 7.91 -18.58 -0.68
N LEU A 176 7.72 -18.68 0.63
CA LEU A 176 6.48 -19.14 1.22
C LEU A 176 5.60 -17.94 1.58
N VAL A 177 4.43 -17.86 1.00
CA VAL A 177 3.40 -16.87 1.32
C VAL A 177 2.43 -17.50 2.31
N VAL A 178 2.29 -16.90 3.48
CA VAL A 178 1.35 -17.32 4.51
C VAL A 178 0.10 -16.44 4.44
N GLY A 179 -0.99 -17.02 3.97
CA GLY A 179 -2.26 -16.38 3.71
C GLY A 179 -2.55 -16.17 2.21
N GLY A 180 -3.64 -16.76 1.74
CA GLY A 180 -4.15 -16.68 0.36
C GLY A 180 -5.04 -15.47 0.10
N GLY A 181 -4.85 -14.37 0.85
CA GLY A 181 -5.52 -13.10 0.61
C GLY A 181 -4.89 -12.32 -0.55
N TYR A 182 -5.55 -11.22 -0.97
CA TYR A 182 -5.14 -10.43 -2.14
C TYR A 182 -3.70 -9.91 -2.04
N ILE A 183 -3.23 -9.48 -0.86
CA ILE A 183 -1.86 -8.98 -0.68
C ILE A 183 -0.84 -10.10 -0.95
N GLY A 184 -1.04 -11.27 -0.35
CA GLY A 184 -0.16 -12.42 -0.52
C GLY A 184 -0.10 -12.88 -1.98
N LEU A 185 -1.24 -12.96 -2.64
CA LEU A 185 -1.32 -13.38 -4.05
C LEU A 185 -0.73 -12.34 -5.00
N GLU A 186 -0.93 -11.05 -4.77
CA GLU A 186 -0.31 -9.98 -5.56
C GLU A 186 1.21 -9.99 -5.44
N LEU A 187 1.73 -10.01 -4.21
CA LEU A 187 3.17 -10.05 -3.97
C LEU A 187 3.80 -11.36 -4.45
N GLY A 188 3.14 -12.49 -4.20
CA GLY A 188 3.55 -13.79 -4.74
C GLY A 188 3.66 -13.75 -6.27
N SER A 189 2.71 -13.11 -6.96
CA SER A 189 2.75 -12.95 -8.41
C SER A 189 3.92 -12.08 -8.88
N VAL A 190 4.26 -11.02 -8.14
CA VAL A 190 5.44 -10.20 -8.43
C VAL A 190 6.71 -11.04 -8.30
N TYR A 191 6.91 -11.70 -7.17
CA TYR A 191 8.11 -12.51 -6.93
C TYR A 191 8.22 -13.69 -7.91
N SER A 192 7.10 -14.34 -8.25
CA SER A 192 7.07 -15.41 -9.26
C SER A 192 7.50 -14.92 -10.64
N ALA A 193 7.01 -13.75 -11.08
CA ALA A 193 7.40 -13.16 -12.36
C ALA A 193 8.90 -12.82 -12.40
N LEU A 194 9.48 -12.41 -11.24
CA LEU A 194 10.91 -12.14 -11.08
C LEU A 194 11.77 -13.42 -11.02
N GLY A 195 11.18 -14.61 -11.00
CA GLY A 195 11.91 -15.90 -11.03
C GLY A 195 11.94 -16.68 -9.72
N THR A 196 11.21 -16.23 -8.69
CA THR A 196 11.11 -16.92 -7.41
C THR A 196 10.11 -18.08 -7.50
N GLN A 197 10.45 -19.26 -6.95
CA GLN A 197 9.49 -20.34 -6.72
C GLN A 197 8.56 -20.00 -5.56
N VAL A 198 7.29 -19.74 -5.85
CA VAL A 198 6.32 -19.27 -4.85
C VAL A 198 5.39 -20.41 -4.44
N SER A 199 5.30 -20.65 -3.13
CA SER A 199 4.28 -21.51 -2.52
C SER A 199 3.38 -20.70 -1.62
N VAL A 200 2.08 -21.01 -1.62
CA VAL A 200 1.07 -20.35 -0.79
C VAL A 200 0.44 -21.36 0.16
N VAL A 201 0.35 -20.99 1.43
CA VAL A 201 -0.44 -21.72 2.43
C VAL A 201 -1.59 -20.84 2.90
N GLU A 202 -2.80 -21.40 2.92
CA GLU A 202 -4.01 -20.74 3.38
C GLU A 202 -4.67 -21.63 4.45
N PHE A 203 -5.14 -21.00 5.52
CA PHE A 203 -5.80 -21.72 6.61
C PHE A 203 -7.22 -22.15 6.23
N MET A 204 -7.91 -21.33 5.43
CA MET A 204 -9.24 -21.63 4.93
C MET A 204 -9.15 -22.65 3.77
N ASP A 205 -10.28 -23.26 3.44
CA ASP A 205 -10.41 -24.25 2.35
C ASP A 205 -10.28 -23.63 0.93
N ARG A 206 -10.18 -22.30 0.84
CA ARG A 206 -10.13 -21.57 -0.44
C ARG A 206 -9.34 -20.27 -0.35
N LEU A 207 -8.81 -19.83 -1.47
CA LEU A 207 -8.21 -18.51 -1.63
C LEU A 207 -9.29 -17.42 -1.56
N LEU A 208 -8.91 -16.22 -1.10
CA LEU A 208 -9.78 -15.04 -1.08
C LEU A 208 -11.17 -15.35 -0.48
N PRO A 209 -11.28 -15.82 0.77
CA PRO A 209 -12.53 -16.36 1.32
C PRO A 209 -13.67 -15.33 1.35
N GLY A 210 -13.38 -14.04 1.23
CA GLY A 210 -14.39 -12.97 1.14
C GLY A 210 -14.87 -12.64 -0.26
N ALA A 211 -14.34 -13.30 -1.31
CA ALA A 211 -14.74 -13.06 -2.71
C ALA A 211 -15.60 -14.18 -3.27
N ASP A 212 -16.37 -13.89 -4.32
CA ASP A 212 -17.23 -14.86 -5.00
C ASP A 212 -16.38 -15.97 -5.65
N GLN A 213 -16.74 -17.23 -5.39
CA GLN A 213 -15.93 -18.38 -5.73
C GLN A 213 -15.78 -18.60 -7.24
N ASP A 214 -16.77 -18.26 -8.03
CA ASP A 214 -16.71 -18.31 -9.49
C ASP A 214 -15.58 -17.38 -10.02
N MET A 215 -15.47 -16.16 -9.49
CA MET A 215 -14.40 -15.21 -9.83
C MET A 215 -13.03 -15.71 -9.35
N VAL A 216 -12.96 -16.22 -8.10
CA VAL A 216 -11.71 -16.75 -7.53
C VAL A 216 -11.18 -17.94 -8.35
N SER A 217 -12.07 -18.79 -8.90
CA SER A 217 -11.70 -19.95 -9.68
C SER A 217 -10.87 -19.60 -10.94
N HIS A 218 -11.18 -18.47 -11.58
CA HIS A 218 -10.41 -17.96 -12.73
C HIS A 218 -9.01 -17.50 -12.32
N LEU A 219 -8.90 -16.78 -11.22
CA LEU A 219 -7.62 -16.37 -10.66
C LEU A 219 -6.78 -17.58 -10.26
N GLN A 220 -7.37 -18.53 -9.54
CA GLN A 220 -6.69 -19.75 -9.09
C GLN A 220 -6.11 -20.55 -10.26
N LYS A 221 -6.89 -20.75 -11.33
CA LYS A 221 -6.41 -21.41 -12.55
C LYS A 221 -5.21 -20.71 -13.18
N ARG A 222 -5.15 -19.37 -13.10
CA ARG A 222 -4.05 -18.59 -13.64
C ARG A 222 -2.80 -18.68 -12.76
N ILE A 223 -2.92 -18.46 -11.47
CA ILE A 223 -1.78 -18.47 -10.56
C ILE A 223 -1.19 -19.87 -10.37
N SER A 224 -1.99 -20.94 -10.46
CA SER A 224 -1.51 -22.33 -10.41
C SER A 224 -0.56 -22.69 -11.54
N LYS A 225 -0.48 -21.90 -12.61
CA LYS A 225 0.50 -22.07 -13.69
C LYS A 225 1.85 -21.44 -13.38
N SER A 226 1.88 -20.48 -12.45
CA SER A 226 3.06 -19.67 -12.13
C SER A 226 3.60 -19.90 -10.72
N PHE A 227 2.78 -20.42 -9.81
CA PHE A 227 3.19 -20.79 -8.46
C PHE A 227 3.56 -22.28 -8.39
N ASP A 228 4.50 -22.60 -7.50
CA ASP A 228 4.96 -23.98 -7.31
C ASP A 228 3.90 -24.83 -6.58
N LYS A 229 3.28 -24.28 -5.50
CA LYS A 229 2.26 -24.95 -4.68
C LYS A 229 1.28 -23.96 -4.11
#